data_6ffe270258b0c5cad3d52d93deec2ff8
#
_entry.id   6ffe270258b0c5cad3d52d93deec2ff8
#
_cell.length_a   1.000
_cell.length_b   1.000
_cell.length_c   1.000
_cell.angle_alpha   90.00
_cell.angle_beta   90.00
_cell.angle_gamma   90.00
#
_symmetry.space_group_name_H-M   'P 1'
#
loop_
_entity.id
_entity.type
_entity.pdbx_description
1 polymer ?
#
loop_
_entity_poly.entity_id
_entity_poly.type
_entity_poly.pdbx_seq_one_letter_code
_entity_poly.pdbx_strand_id
1 'polypeptide(L)'
;MPASPPELPIVVLDALMPTTQRLVLNRRGSMVWEVQSHRGRYAVKVGYPIEATADWPAQPWTALAPAREGAVLHRLGFVDFAYGEWDQGTWNFQPWREGADLHQLWEPCRRPGSSIAPRASVAASCVQALAELHAKGWVHGDVQPAHFIIGPEQTHLIDLALARGGDVPKGYDFPFRGCLVHYEAPEIARSVLATGEAEPTEEADIYALGASLLISATGWRAMEYPDGAPRLVQREAVATGRRRPVKVRGELGELVDAMLSPAPEDRPTIYEVGKALN
;
A
#
# COMPACT_ATOMS: atom_id res chain seq x y z
N MET A 1 -25.48 3.90 -22.98
CA MET A 1 -24.85 2.65 -23.42
C MET A 1 -24.07 2.11 -22.23
N PRO A 2 -24.19 0.85 -21.81
CA PRO A 2 -23.28 0.28 -20.85
C PRO A 2 -21.86 0.42 -21.43
N ALA A 3 -20.92 0.90 -20.61
CA ALA A 3 -19.51 0.95 -21.01
C ALA A 3 -19.05 -0.46 -21.35
N SER A 4 -18.28 -0.60 -22.44
CA SER A 4 -17.66 -1.88 -22.77
C SER A 4 -16.86 -2.39 -21.56
N PRO A 5 -16.86 -3.71 -21.29
CA PRO A 5 -16.04 -4.24 -20.21
C PRO A 5 -14.59 -3.81 -20.41
N PRO A 6 -13.88 -3.48 -19.34
CA PRO A 6 -12.47 -3.12 -19.45
C PRO A 6 -11.69 -4.30 -20.05
N GLU A 7 -10.76 -3.99 -20.96
CA GLU A 7 -9.89 -4.95 -21.63
C GLU A 7 -8.42 -4.67 -21.29
N LEU A 8 -7.58 -5.69 -21.33
CA LEU A 8 -6.15 -5.52 -21.21
C LEU A 8 -5.60 -4.80 -22.46
N PRO A 9 -4.63 -3.89 -22.31
CA PRO A 9 -3.94 -3.29 -23.45
C PRO A 9 -3.33 -4.36 -24.39
N ILE A 10 -3.42 -4.15 -25.71
CA ILE A 10 -2.90 -5.07 -26.71
C ILE A 10 -1.43 -5.41 -26.47
N VAL A 11 -0.61 -4.41 -26.11
CA VAL A 11 0.80 -4.60 -25.80
C VAL A 11 1.04 -5.60 -24.67
N VAL A 12 0.14 -5.68 -23.68
CA VAL A 12 0.22 -6.65 -22.58
C VAL A 12 -0.24 -8.04 -23.06
N LEU A 13 -1.29 -8.09 -23.90
CA LEU A 13 -1.75 -9.34 -24.51
C LEU A 13 -0.63 -9.99 -25.35
N ASP A 14 0.07 -9.20 -26.16
CA ASP A 14 1.19 -9.65 -26.98
C ASP A 14 2.37 -10.12 -26.13
N ALA A 15 2.68 -9.40 -25.04
CA ALA A 15 3.81 -9.73 -24.16
C ALA A 15 3.58 -10.99 -23.33
N LEU A 16 2.36 -11.24 -22.85
CA LEU A 16 2.04 -12.36 -21.96
C LEU A 16 1.38 -13.55 -22.67
N MET A 17 0.73 -13.33 -23.83
CA MET A 17 -0.06 -14.36 -24.53
C MET A 17 -0.96 -15.14 -23.56
N PRO A 18 -1.94 -14.47 -22.92
CA PRO A 18 -2.71 -15.06 -21.85
C PRO A 18 -3.57 -16.23 -22.30
N THR A 19 -3.60 -17.29 -21.51
CA THR A 19 -4.55 -18.40 -21.65
C THR A 19 -5.85 -18.10 -20.92
N THR A 20 -5.77 -17.41 -19.79
CA THR A 20 -6.92 -16.88 -19.06
C THR A 20 -6.60 -15.54 -18.44
N GLN A 21 -7.61 -14.72 -18.25
CA GLN A 21 -7.48 -13.43 -17.58
C GLN A 21 -8.73 -13.14 -16.73
N ARG A 22 -8.54 -12.52 -15.57
CA ARG A 22 -9.60 -12.13 -14.65
C ARG A 22 -9.33 -10.74 -14.08
N LEU A 23 -10.29 -9.84 -14.24
CA LEU A 23 -10.24 -8.53 -13.58
C LEU A 23 -10.43 -8.73 -12.08
N VAL A 24 -9.45 -8.28 -11.30
CA VAL A 24 -9.46 -8.34 -9.83
C VAL A 24 -9.96 -7.04 -9.24
N LEU A 25 -9.55 -5.93 -9.83
CA LEU A 25 -9.84 -4.59 -9.34
C LEU A 25 -9.99 -3.61 -10.51
N ASN A 26 -10.97 -2.71 -10.41
CA ASN A 26 -11.07 -1.53 -11.27
C ASN A 26 -11.60 -0.36 -10.43
N ARG A 27 -10.71 0.48 -9.96
CA ARG A 27 -11.06 1.66 -9.16
C ARG A 27 -9.95 2.70 -9.14
N ARG A 28 -10.32 3.96 -8.96
CA ARG A 28 -9.38 5.07 -8.69
C ARG A 28 -8.23 5.18 -9.70
N GLY A 29 -8.52 5.02 -10.98
CA GLY A 29 -7.51 5.15 -12.04
C GLY A 29 -6.60 3.93 -12.19
N SER A 30 -6.92 2.81 -11.54
CA SER A 30 -6.14 1.57 -11.60
C SER A 30 -7.03 0.36 -11.87
N MET A 31 -6.59 -0.47 -12.80
CA MET A 31 -7.10 -1.82 -13.01
C MET A 31 -6.02 -2.83 -12.64
N VAL A 32 -6.42 -3.90 -11.99
CA VAL A 32 -5.54 -5.02 -11.67
C VAL A 32 -6.17 -6.30 -12.23
N TRP A 33 -5.38 -7.02 -13.00
CA TRP A 33 -5.77 -8.27 -13.61
C TRP A 33 -4.91 -9.42 -13.07
N GLU A 34 -5.52 -10.56 -12.87
CA GLU A 34 -4.84 -11.83 -12.75
C GLU A 34 -4.78 -12.46 -14.14
N VAL A 35 -3.57 -12.78 -14.58
CA VAL A 35 -3.33 -13.32 -15.93
C VAL A 35 -2.54 -14.61 -15.81
N GLN A 36 -3.09 -15.69 -16.40
CA GLN A 36 -2.37 -16.93 -16.60
C GLN A 36 -1.77 -16.95 -18.01
N SER A 37 -0.50 -17.24 -18.11
CA SER A 37 0.22 -17.42 -19.38
C SER A 37 1.03 -18.71 -19.37
N HIS A 38 1.65 -19.07 -20.51
CA HIS A 38 2.60 -20.19 -20.56
C HIS A 38 3.87 -19.96 -19.71
N ARG A 39 4.20 -18.70 -19.41
CA ARG A 39 5.36 -18.31 -18.59
C ARG A 39 5.07 -18.36 -17.10
N GLY A 40 3.81 -18.39 -16.68
CA GLY A 40 3.39 -18.35 -15.29
C GLY A 40 2.13 -17.51 -15.07
N ARG A 41 1.88 -17.22 -13.81
CA ARG A 41 0.75 -16.41 -13.34
C ARG A 41 1.24 -15.02 -12.95
N TYR A 42 0.58 -13.99 -13.45
CA TYR A 42 0.99 -12.59 -13.32
C TYR A 42 -0.12 -11.71 -12.74
N ALA A 43 0.29 -10.73 -11.96
CA ALA A 43 -0.52 -9.54 -11.67
C ALA A 43 -0.19 -8.48 -12.72
N VAL A 44 -1.19 -8.02 -13.45
CA VAL A 44 -1.06 -6.93 -14.42
C VAL A 44 -1.76 -5.71 -13.86
N LYS A 45 -1.03 -4.62 -13.69
CA LYS A 45 -1.59 -3.32 -13.31
C LYS A 45 -1.66 -2.42 -14.54
N VAL A 46 -2.80 -1.75 -14.72
CA VAL A 46 -3.04 -0.80 -15.82
C VAL A 46 -3.56 0.50 -15.22
N GLY A 47 -2.84 1.59 -15.46
CA GLY A 47 -3.18 2.93 -14.99
C GLY A 47 -3.89 3.74 -16.06
N TYR A 48 -4.84 4.56 -15.63
CA TYR A 48 -5.51 5.54 -16.47
C TYR A 48 -5.77 6.83 -15.65
N PRO A 49 -5.88 8.00 -16.28
CA PRO A 49 -6.11 9.24 -15.56
C PRO A 49 -7.52 9.27 -14.98
N ILE A 50 -7.66 9.85 -13.79
CA ILE A 50 -8.96 10.19 -13.24
C ILE A 50 -9.29 11.63 -13.66
N GLU A 51 -10.40 11.78 -14.37
CA GLU A 51 -10.92 13.08 -14.73
C GLU A 51 -11.52 13.81 -13.53
N ALA A 52 -11.51 15.14 -13.55
CA ALA A 52 -12.16 15.92 -12.51
C ALA A 52 -13.68 15.69 -12.50
N THR A 53 -14.24 15.61 -11.31
CA THR A 53 -15.69 15.60 -11.09
C THR A 53 -16.09 16.79 -10.21
N ALA A 54 -17.39 16.99 -9.96
CA ALA A 54 -17.86 18.05 -9.06
C ALA A 54 -17.24 17.93 -7.65
N ASP A 55 -16.97 16.70 -7.21
CA ASP A 55 -16.51 16.40 -5.84
C ASP A 55 -15.00 16.10 -5.75
N TRP A 56 -14.31 15.87 -6.89
CA TRP A 56 -12.92 15.41 -6.90
C TRP A 56 -12.11 16.10 -8.00
N PRO A 57 -10.91 16.62 -7.69
CA PRO A 57 -10.00 17.14 -8.70
C PRO A 57 -9.46 16.01 -9.60
N ALA A 58 -9.04 16.39 -10.81
CA ALA A 58 -8.35 15.47 -11.71
C ALA A 58 -7.10 14.88 -11.05
N GLN A 59 -6.84 13.61 -11.34
CA GLN A 59 -5.67 12.90 -10.86
C GLN A 59 -4.93 12.22 -12.04
N PRO A 60 -4.22 13.01 -12.87
CA PRO A 60 -3.54 12.47 -14.04
C PRO A 60 -2.38 11.52 -13.70
N TRP A 61 -1.79 11.64 -12.51
CA TRP A 61 -0.69 10.79 -12.06
C TRP A 61 -1.08 9.32 -11.86
N THR A 62 -2.37 9.00 -11.72
CA THR A 62 -2.82 7.61 -11.62
C THR A 62 -2.50 6.81 -12.89
N ALA A 63 -2.45 7.49 -14.04
CA ALA A 63 -2.01 6.90 -15.29
C ALA A 63 -0.54 6.47 -15.28
N LEU A 64 0.31 7.11 -14.49
CA LEU A 64 1.75 6.87 -14.42
C LEU A 64 2.15 5.81 -13.39
N ALA A 65 1.29 5.55 -12.42
CA ALA A 65 1.60 4.71 -11.26
C ALA A 65 2.13 3.30 -11.61
N PRO A 66 1.57 2.56 -12.59
CA PRO A 66 2.11 1.25 -12.94
C PRO A 66 3.54 1.30 -13.50
N ALA A 67 3.86 2.23 -14.43
CA ALA A 67 5.22 2.32 -14.94
C ALA A 67 6.20 2.83 -13.88
N ARG A 68 5.75 3.72 -12.99
CA ARG A 68 6.56 4.15 -11.85
C ARG A 68 6.90 2.96 -10.93
N GLU A 69 5.93 2.11 -10.59
CA GLU A 69 6.17 0.87 -9.86
C GLU A 69 7.16 -0.04 -10.59
N GLY A 70 6.99 -0.22 -11.91
CA GLY A 70 7.90 -0.99 -12.74
C GLY A 70 9.33 -0.46 -12.68
N ALA A 71 9.53 0.86 -12.71
CA ALA A 71 10.84 1.48 -12.58
C ALA A 71 11.45 1.24 -11.18
N VAL A 72 10.65 1.28 -10.11
CA VAL A 72 11.07 0.94 -8.75
C VAL A 72 11.50 -0.54 -8.67
N LEU A 73 10.70 -1.46 -9.19
CA LEU A 73 11.02 -2.88 -9.25
C LEU A 73 12.35 -3.12 -9.97
N HIS A 74 12.60 -2.40 -11.07
CA HIS A 74 13.87 -2.47 -11.80
C HIS A 74 15.05 -2.05 -10.91
N ARG A 75 14.92 -0.93 -10.19
CA ARG A 75 15.97 -0.44 -9.27
C ARG A 75 16.24 -1.39 -8.11
N LEU A 76 15.20 -2.06 -7.63
CA LEU A 76 15.30 -3.05 -6.56
C LEU A 76 15.87 -4.41 -7.03
N GLY A 77 16.13 -4.58 -8.33
CA GLY A 77 16.70 -5.81 -8.88
C GLY A 77 15.71 -6.96 -9.03
N PHE A 78 14.40 -6.65 -9.10
CA PHE A 78 13.41 -7.68 -9.41
C PHE A 78 13.61 -8.24 -10.80
N VAL A 79 13.11 -9.45 -11.00
CA VAL A 79 13.15 -10.17 -12.28
C VAL A 79 11.75 -10.61 -12.68
N ASP A 80 11.57 -11.00 -13.94
CA ASP A 80 10.31 -11.49 -14.50
C ASP A 80 9.15 -10.47 -14.39
N PHE A 81 9.45 -9.22 -14.71
CA PHE A 81 8.47 -8.14 -14.83
C PHE A 81 8.73 -7.33 -16.09
N ALA A 82 7.73 -6.57 -16.52
CA ALA A 82 7.89 -5.52 -17.52
C ALA A 82 6.91 -4.39 -17.25
N TYR A 83 7.17 -3.23 -17.83
CA TYR A 83 6.30 -2.06 -17.76
C TYR A 83 6.46 -1.22 -19.03
N GLY A 84 5.48 -0.36 -19.28
CA GLY A 84 5.47 0.49 -20.46
C GLY A 84 4.22 1.36 -20.52
N GLU A 85 3.98 1.88 -21.71
CA GLU A 85 2.87 2.79 -22.02
C GLU A 85 1.78 2.10 -22.84
N TRP A 86 0.58 2.64 -22.77
CA TRP A 86 -0.56 2.32 -23.60
C TRP A 86 -1.38 3.59 -23.85
N ASP A 87 -2.43 3.54 -24.66
CA ASP A 87 -3.16 4.71 -25.14
C ASP A 87 -3.62 5.71 -24.07
N GLN A 88 -3.97 5.22 -22.84
CA GLN A 88 -4.51 6.07 -21.78
C GLN A 88 -3.58 6.23 -20.59
N GLY A 89 -2.42 5.59 -20.59
CA GLY A 89 -1.48 5.69 -19.47
C GLY A 89 -0.37 4.65 -19.50
N THR A 90 -0.15 3.96 -18.40
CA THR A 90 0.93 3.00 -18.28
C THR A 90 0.45 1.65 -17.72
N TRP A 91 1.29 0.66 -17.86
CA TRP A 91 1.05 -0.68 -17.36
C TRP A 91 2.33 -1.27 -16.77
N ASN A 92 2.19 -2.23 -15.85
CA ASN A 92 3.23 -3.19 -15.51
C ASN A 92 2.62 -4.59 -15.34
N PHE A 93 3.46 -5.60 -15.45
CA PHE A 93 3.15 -6.92 -14.93
C PHE A 93 4.31 -7.45 -14.09
N GLN A 94 3.97 -8.26 -13.11
CA GLN A 94 4.91 -8.93 -12.21
C GLN A 94 4.32 -10.29 -11.79
N PRO A 95 5.14 -11.25 -11.32
CA PRO A 95 4.63 -12.53 -10.86
C PRO A 95 3.51 -12.38 -9.84
N TRP A 96 2.45 -13.16 -10.00
CA TRP A 96 1.38 -13.23 -9.01
C TRP A 96 1.92 -13.75 -7.69
N ARG A 97 1.56 -13.10 -6.59
CA ARG A 97 1.95 -13.54 -5.25
C ARG A 97 0.82 -14.32 -4.61
N GLU A 98 1.11 -15.57 -4.22
CA GLU A 98 0.16 -16.44 -3.51
C GLU A 98 0.14 -16.11 -2.04
N GLY A 99 -1.04 -16.04 -1.46
CA GLY A 99 -1.22 -15.77 -0.04
C GLY A 99 -2.50 -15.00 0.26
N ALA A 100 -2.65 -14.66 1.52
CA ALA A 100 -3.72 -13.77 1.98
C ALA A 100 -3.11 -12.45 2.47
N ASP A 101 -3.86 -11.36 2.36
CA ASP A 101 -3.42 -10.11 2.95
C ASP A 101 -3.56 -10.13 4.49
N LEU A 102 -2.86 -9.21 5.15
CA LEU A 102 -2.85 -9.11 6.62
C LEU A 102 -4.27 -8.94 7.20
N HIS A 103 -5.13 -8.15 6.53
CA HIS A 103 -6.48 -7.92 7.00
C HIS A 103 -7.34 -9.20 6.92
N GLN A 104 -7.20 -9.97 5.86
CA GLN A 104 -7.86 -11.27 5.68
C GLN A 104 -7.36 -12.27 6.72
N LEU A 105 -6.03 -12.39 6.92
CA LEU A 105 -5.47 -13.34 7.89
C LEU A 105 -5.92 -13.09 9.33
N TRP A 106 -6.12 -11.83 9.71
CA TRP A 106 -6.56 -11.48 11.06
C TRP A 106 -8.08 -11.24 11.16
N GLU A 107 -8.84 -11.56 10.12
CA GLU A 107 -10.31 -11.49 10.16
C GLU A 107 -10.89 -12.27 11.37
N PRO A 108 -10.43 -13.47 11.72
CA PRO A 108 -10.94 -14.19 12.88
C PRO A 108 -10.77 -13.43 14.21
N CYS A 109 -9.74 -12.57 14.34
CA CYS A 109 -9.53 -11.75 15.55
C CYS A 109 -10.64 -10.70 15.73
N ARG A 110 -11.27 -10.25 14.64
CA ARG A 110 -12.28 -9.17 14.63
C ARG A 110 -13.72 -9.67 14.73
N ARG A 111 -13.95 -10.97 14.73
CA ARG A 111 -15.31 -11.52 14.84
C ARG A 111 -15.94 -11.17 16.19
N PRO A 112 -17.20 -10.81 16.25
CA PRO A 112 -17.90 -10.55 17.50
C PRO A 112 -17.74 -11.72 18.48
N GLY A 113 -17.29 -11.44 19.71
CA GLY A 113 -17.06 -12.45 20.74
C GLY A 113 -15.79 -13.29 20.57
N SER A 114 -14.92 -12.97 19.59
CA SER A 114 -13.66 -13.68 19.40
C SER A 114 -12.69 -13.48 20.56
N SER A 115 -12.09 -14.58 20.99
CA SER A 115 -10.93 -14.59 21.91
C SER A 115 -9.61 -14.83 21.19
N ILE A 116 -9.63 -14.91 19.85
CA ILE A 116 -8.43 -15.17 19.04
C ILE A 116 -7.57 -13.92 19.04
N ALA A 117 -6.33 -14.07 19.52
CA ALA A 117 -5.32 -13.01 19.47
C ALA A 117 -4.62 -12.96 18.11
N PRO A 118 -4.22 -11.76 17.63
CA PRO A 118 -3.38 -11.65 16.46
C PRO A 118 -2.02 -12.33 16.69
N ARG A 119 -1.54 -13.07 15.68
CA ARG A 119 -0.29 -13.82 15.78
C ARG A 119 0.90 -12.88 15.59
N ALA A 120 1.78 -12.79 16.58
CA ALA A 120 3.01 -11.99 16.52
C ALA A 120 3.93 -12.42 15.35
N SER A 121 3.98 -13.71 15.01
CA SER A 121 4.75 -14.19 13.85
C SER A 121 4.29 -13.62 12.50
N VAL A 122 2.99 -13.34 12.34
CA VAL A 122 2.48 -12.66 11.14
C VAL A 122 2.90 -11.19 11.14
N ALA A 123 2.86 -10.50 12.29
CA ALA A 123 3.39 -9.14 12.39
C ALA A 123 4.89 -9.12 12.09
N ALA A 124 5.67 -10.06 12.65
CA ALA A 124 7.11 -10.18 12.39
C ALA A 124 7.42 -10.36 10.90
N SER A 125 6.64 -11.17 10.18
CA SER A 125 6.84 -11.36 8.73
C SER A 125 6.54 -10.09 7.91
N CYS A 126 5.56 -9.27 8.32
CA CYS A 126 5.31 -7.96 7.70
C CYS A 126 6.46 -6.97 8.00
N VAL A 127 6.95 -6.96 9.23
CA VAL A 127 8.13 -6.17 9.64
C VAL A 127 9.35 -6.54 8.82
N GLN A 128 9.62 -7.84 8.65
CA GLN A 128 10.73 -8.33 7.85
C GLN A 128 10.64 -7.86 6.40
N ALA A 129 9.46 -7.97 5.77
CA ALA A 129 9.27 -7.53 4.40
C ALA A 129 9.49 -6.01 4.20
N LEU A 130 9.08 -5.19 5.18
CA LEU A 130 9.33 -3.74 5.16
C LEU A 130 10.81 -3.44 5.44
N ALA A 131 11.43 -4.14 6.39
CA ALA A 131 12.86 -3.97 6.71
C ALA A 131 13.77 -4.29 5.51
N GLU A 132 13.42 -5.26 4.67
CA GLU A 132 14.14 -5.58 3.44
C GLU A 132 14.08 -4.45 2.41
N LEU A 133 12.98 -3.70 2.37
CA LEU A 133 12.85 -2.51 1.52
C LEU A 133 13.69 -1.35 2.08
N HIS A 134 13.58 -1.06 3.39
CA HIS A 134 14.36 -0.01 4.07
C HIS A 134 15.86 -0.27 3.98
N ALA A 135 16.31 -1.53 4.14
CA ALA A 135 17.73 -1.91 3.99
C ALA A 135 18.31 -1.62 2.59
N LYS A 136 17.46 -1.47 1.58
CA LYS A 136 17.84 -1.05 0.23
C LYS A 136 17.79 0.48 0.03
N GLY A 137 17.53 1.25 1.10
CA GLY A 137 17.40 2.70 1.06
C GLY A 137 16.09 3.19 0.44
N TRP A 138 15.04 2.36 0.45
CA TRP A 138 13.72 2.73 -0.05
C TRP A 138 12.69 2.78 1.07
N VAL A 139 11.83 3.79 1.02
CA VAL A 139 10.60 3.86 1.83
C VAL A 139 9.40 3.50 0.95
N HIS A 140 8.40 2.85 1.53
CA HIS A 140 7.24 2.38 0.78
C HIS A 140 6.25 3.51 0.44
N GLY A 141 5.95 4.36 1.41
CA GLY A 141 5.04 5.51 1.27
C GLY A 141 3.55 5.17 1.26
N ASP A 142 3.16 3.89 1.12
CA ASP A 142 1.75 3.46 1.16
C ASP A 142 1.60 2.11 1.86
N VAL A 143 2.19 1.96 3.03
CA VAL A 143 2.06 0.74 3.84
C VAL A 143 0.63 0.57 4.30
N GLN A 144 -0.01 -0.54 3.90
CA GLN A 144 -1.37 -0.90 4.29
C GLN A 144 -1.58 -2.42 4.30
N PRO A 145 -2.59 -2.95 5.00
CA PRO A 145 -2.77 -4.40 5.14
C PRO A 145 -2.86 -5.16 3.81
N ALA A 146 -3.47 -4.56 2.80
CA ALA A 146 -3.64 -5.16 1.47
C ALA A 146 -2.33 -5.28 0.68
N HIS A 147 -1.27 -4.59 1.11
CA HIS A 147 0.03 -4.61 0.45
C HIS A 147 0.99 -5.67 1.02
N PHE A 148 0.61 -6.35 2.09
CA PHE A 148 1.33 -7.53 2.61
C PHE A 148 0.61 -8.80 2.14
N ILE A 149 1.20 -9.51 1.19
CA ILE A 149 0.73 -10.84 0.77
C ILE A 149 1.53 -11.89 1.53
N ILE A 150 0.89 -12.49 2.52
CA ILE A 150 1.49 -13.47 3.42
C ILE A 150 1.26 -14.86 2.84
N GLY A 151 2.29 -15.39 2.23
CA GLY A 151 2.34 -16.74 1.67
C GLY A 151 2.87 -17.78 2.68
N PRO A 152 2.94 -19.06 2.26
CA PRO A 152 3.41 -20.14 3.13
C PRO A 152 4.92 -20.04 3.45
N GLU A 153 5.72 -19.51 2.53
CA GLU A 153 7.18 -19.44 2.66
C GLU A 153 7.68 -18.05 3.06
N GLN A 154 7.03 -17.02 2.54
CA GLN A 154 7.45 -15.63 2.76
C GLN A 154 6.30 -14.64 2.66
N THR A 155 6.50 -13.46 3.21
CA THR A 155 5.62 -12.30 3.04
C THR A 155 6.17 -11.41 1.95
N HIS A 156 5.33 -11.05 0.97
CA HIS A 156 5.66 -10.10 -0.08
C HIS A 156 5.04 -8.74 0.24
N LEU A 157 5.85 -7.69 0.17
CA LEU A 157 5.38 -6.31 0.17
C LEU A 157 5.21 -5.87 -1.28
N ILE A 158 4.00 -5.46 -1.66
CA ILE A 158 3.59 -5.12 -3.02
C ILE A 158 3.12 -3.66 -3.12
N ASP A 159 2.89 -3.20 -4.34
CA ASP A 159 2.40 -1.85 -4.65
C ASP A 159 3.41 -0.73 -4.32
N LEU A 160 4.54 -0.78 -5.00
CA LEU A 160 5.65 0.17 -4.82
C LEU A 160 5.50 1.46 -5.64
N ALA A 161 4.30 1.75 -6.16
CA ALA A 161 4.06 2.93 -6.99
C ALA A 161 4.36 4.27 -6.28
N LEU A 162 4.23 4.33 -4.95
CA LEU A 162 4.54 5.51 -4.15
C LEU A 162 5.92 5.48 -3.48
N ALA A 163 6.67 4.38 -3.64
CA ALA A 163 7.97 4.22 -2.97
C ALA A 163 8.99 5.29 -3.39
N ARG A 164 9.88 5.67 -2.46
CA ARG A 164 10.96 6.65 -2.63
C ARG A 164 12.27 6.05 -2.13
N GLY A 165 13.39 6.39 -2.77
CA GLY A 165 14.72 5.91 -2.37
C GLY A 165 15.77 5.95 -3.48
N GLY A 166 15.35 6.07 -4.73
CA GLY A 166 16.25 6.16 -5.88
C GLY A 166 15.60 6.86 -7.06
N ASP A 167 16.37 7.04 -8.12
CA ASP A 167 15.91 7.73 -9.33
C ASP A 167 14.85 6.92 -10.07
N VAL A 168 13.76 7.58 -10.37
CA VAL A 168 12.70 7.10 -11.28
C VAL A 168 12.74 7.96 -12.55
N PRO A 169 12.52 7.40 -13.74
CA PRO A 169 12.47 8.19 -14.97
C PRO A 169 11.46 9.34 -14.84
N LYS A 170 11.89 10.56 -15.22
CA LYS A 170 11.06 11.79 -15.07
C LYS A 170 9.69 11.68 -15.71
N GLY A 171 9.54 10.92 -16.80
CA GLY A 171 8.26 10.70 -17.48
C GLY A 171 7.24 9.91 -16.65
N TYR A 172 7.69 9.17 -15.65
CA TYR A 172 6.84 8.35 -14.78
C TYR A 172 6.79 8.87 -13.35
N ASP A 173 7.65 9.81 -12.99
CA ASP A 173 7.69 10.33 -11.62
C ASP A 173 6.59 11.39 -11.40
N PHE A 174 6.08 11.43 -10.19
CA PHE A 174 5.10 12.39 -9.73
C PHE A 174 5.27 12.65 -8.23
N PRO A 175 4.89 13.84 -7.74
CA PRO A 175 4.99 14.19 -6.33
C PRO A 175 4.19 13.25 -5.43
N PHE A 176 4.72 12.97 -4.25
CA PHE A 176 4.01 12.23 -3.23
C PHE A 176 2.96 13.13 -2.55
N ARG A 177 1.69 12.74 -2.63
CA ARG A 177 0.54 13.51 -2.09
C ARG A 177 -0.15 12.79 -0.93
N GLY A 178 0.63 12.05 -0.16
CA GLY A 178 0.14 11.19 0.91
C GLY A 178 -0.44 9.88 0.38
N CYS A 179 -0.81 9.03 1.31
CA CYS A 179 -1.37 7.70 1.05
C CYS A 179 -2.86 7.61 1.43
N LEU A 180 -3.36 6.40 1.66
CA LEU A 180 -4.70 6.22 2.19
C LEU A 180 -4.76 6.73 3.64
N VAL A 181 -5.64 7.70 3.91
CA VAL A 181 -5.73 8.46 5.19
C VAL A 181 -5.81 7.57 6.43
N HIS A 182 -6.33 6.34 6.29
CA HIS A 182 -6.42 5.37 7.40
C HIS A 182 -5.06 4.96 7.98
N TYR A 183 -4.00 5.08 7.17
CA TYR A 183 -2.63 4.65 7.51
C TYR A 183 -1.64 5.82 7.47
N GLU A 184 -2.10 7.00 7.03
CA GLU A 184 -1.27 8.19 6.86
C GLU A 184 -0.78 8.70 8.22
N ALA A 185 0.52 8.95 8.32
CA ALA A 185 1.13 9.50 9.52
C ALA A 185 0.78 11.00 9.71
N PRO A 186 0.66 11.51 10.96
CA PRO A 186 0.26 12.89 11.21
C PRO A 186 1.15 13.96 10.55
N GLU A 187 2.46 13.75 10.48
CA GLU A 187 3.40 14.67 9.82
C GLU A 187 3.19 14.69 8.30
N ILE A 188 2.90 13.54 7.68
CA ILE A 188 2.55 13.47 6.26
C ILE A 188 1.25 14.22 6.00
N ALA A 189 0.23 13.98 6.83
CA ALA A 189 -1.04 14.68 6.72
C ALA A 189 -0.86 16.21 6.84
N ARG A 190 -0.06 16.69 7.80
CA ARG A 190 0.26 18.12 7.97
C ARG A 190 0.96 18.69 6.75
N SER A 191 1.98 18.00 6.21
CA SER A 191 2.71 18.47 5.03
C SER A 191 1.78 18.59 3.82
N VAL A 192 0.99 17.55 3.53
CA VAL A 192 0.04 17.56 2.39
C VAL A 192 -1.03 18.65 2.55
N LEU A 193 -1.50 18.91 3.76
CA LEU A 193 -2.44 20.01 4.01
C LEU A 193 -1.82 21.38 3.77
N ALA A 194 -0.53 21.55 4.10
CA ALA A 194 0.17 22.82 3.99
C ALA A 194 0.65 23.12 2.56
N THR A 195 1.14 22.12 1.83
CA THR A 195 1.84 22.32 0.54
C THR A 195 1.22 21.55 -0.64
N GLY A 196 0.30 20.63 -0.38
CA GLY A 196 -0.23 19.69 -1.37
C GLY A 196 0.63 18.44 -1.56
N GLU A 197 1.83 18.38 -0.97
CA GLU A 197 2.82 17.33 -1.14
C GLU A 197 3.52 17.00 0.18
N ALA A 198 4.20 15.85 0.24
CA ALA A 198 5.03 15.44 1.37
C ALA A 198 6.21 14.60 0.88
N GLU A 199 7.17 14.36 1.77
CA GLU A 199 8.22 13.35 1.56
C GLU A 199 7.93 12.17 2.49
N PRO A 200 7.76 10.95 1.96
CA PRO A 200 7.60 9.77 2.81
C PRO A 200 8.94 9.42 3.48
N THR A 201 8.86 8.95 4.72
CA THR A 201 10.02 8.58 5.55
C THR A 201 9.85 7.18 6.12
N GLU A 202 10.93 6.58 6.64
CA GLU A 202 10.87 5.29 7.32
C GLU A 202 9.96 5.37 8.57
N GLU A 203 9.99 6.48 9.30
CA GLU A 203 9.14 6.71 10.48
C GLU A 203 7.65 6.78 10.08
N ALA A 204 7.33 7.35 8.91
CA ALA A 204 5.97 7.35 8.39
C ALA A 204 5.51 5.94 7.97
N ASP A 205 6.40 5.13 7.40
CA ASP A 205 6.13 3.71 7.11
C ASP A 205 5.92 2.90 8.41
N ILE A 206 6.69 3.18 9.47
CA ILE A 206 6.49 2.56 10.79
C ILE A 206 5.10 2.89 11.35
N TYR A 207 4.70 4.16 11.29
CA TYR A 207 3.34 4.55 11.70
C TYR A 207 2.28 3.81 10.89
N ALA A 208 2.43 3.76 9.57
CA ALA A 208 1.50 3.11 8.66
C ALA A 208 1.43 1.59 8.91
N LEU A 209 2.56 0.95 9.24
CA LEU A 209 2.59 -0.46 9.67
C LEU A 209 1.85 -0.65 11.01
N GLY A 210 2.08 0.21 12.01
CA GLY A 210 1.34 0.19 13.27
C GLY A 210 -0.17 0.34 13.08
N ALA A 211 -0.59 1.27 12.22
CA ALA A 211 -1.99 1.48 11.84
C ALA A 211 -2.58 0.26 11.11
N SER A 212 -1.78 -0.39 10.25
CA SER A 212 -2.16 -1.60 9.53
C SER A 212 -2.36 -2.80 10.46
N LEU A 213 -1.46 -2.98 11.43
CA LEU A 213 -1.57 -4.01 12.46
C LEU A 213 -2.80 -3.75 13.35
N LEU A 214 -3.01 -2.50 13.79
CA LEU A 214 -4.15 -2.14 14.64
C LEU A 214 -5.49 -2.42 13.95
N ILE A 215 -5.69 -1.92 12.74
CA ILE A 215 -6.96 -2.10 12.03
C ILE A 215 -7.20 -3.57 11.67
N SER A 216 -6.15 -4.31 11.33
CA SER A 216 -6.26 -5.74 11.02
C SER A 216 -6.59 -6.58 12.25
N ALA A 217 -6.10 -6.19 13.43
CA ALA A 217 -6.39 -6.87 14.69
C ALA A 217 -7.77 -6.53 15.27
N THR A 218 -8.21 -5.26 15.13
CA THR A 218 -9.35 -4.74 15.88
C THR A 218 -10.52 -4.24 15.03
N GLY A 219 -10.29 -3.97 13.74
CA GLY A 219 -11.26 -3.29 12.86
C GLY A 219 -11.31 -1.76 13.07
N TRP A 220 -10.51 -1.21 13.99
CA TRP A 220 -10.53 0.22 14.32
C TRP A 220 -9.30 0.94 13.79
N ARG A 221 -9.51 2.11 13.19
CA ARG A 221 -8.44 3.03 12.78
C ARG A 221 -7.76 3.66 14.00
N ALA A 222 -6.50 4.03 13.83
CA ALA A 222 -5.74 4.77 14.86
C ALA A 222 -6.37 6.13 15.18
N MET A 223 -6.90 6.82 14.17
CA MET A 223 -7.52 8.14 14.32
C MET A 223 -9.04 8.06 14.16
N GLU A 224 -9.75 8.97 14.85
CA GLU A 224 -11.20 9.03 14.80
C GLU A 224 -11.67 10.13 13.84
N TYR A 225 -12.46 9.74 12.85
CA TYR A 225 -13.16 10.61 11.91
C TYR A 225 -14.34 9.87 11.28
N PRO A 226 -15.40 10.57 10.79
CA PRO A 226 -16.53 9.94 10.12
C PRO A 226 -16.13 9.28 8.80
N ASP A 227 -16.63 8.07 8.53
CA ASP A 227 -16.32 7.32 7.30
C ASP A 227 -16.72 8.06 6.03
N GLY A 228 -17.87 8.74 6.05
CA GLY A 228 -18.37 9.51 4.91
C GLY A 228 -17.84 10.94 4.80
N ALA A 229 -16.92 11.36 5.68
CA ALA A 229 -16.34 12.70 5.59
C ALA A 229 -15.49 12.86 4.33
N PRO A 230 -15.44 14.06 3.72
CA PRO A 230 -14.50 14.36 2.64
C PRO A 230 -13.06 14.06 3.06
N ARG A 231 -12.23 13.61 2.10
CA ARG A 231 -10.82 13.23 2.37
C ARG A 231 -10.02 14.34 3.06
N LEU A 232 -10.29 15.59 2.72
CA LEU A 232 -9.66 16.74 3.38
C LEU A 232 -9.94 16.74 4.88
N VAL A 233 -11.21 16.60 5.27
CA VAL A 233 -11.64 16.58 6.67
C VAL A 233 -11.06 15.36 7.42
N GLN A 234 -11.01 14.21 6.75
CA GLN A 234 -10.36 13.02 7.32
C GLN A 234 -8.86 13.28 7.56
N ARG A 235 -8.16 13.93 6.62
CA ARG A 235 -6.74 14.28 6.74
C ARG A 235 -6.49 15.31 7.82
N GLU A 236 -7.35 16.32 7.96
CA GLU A 236 -7.29 17.28 9.05
C GLU A 236 -7.40 16.58 10.42
N ALA A 237 -8.29 15.60 10.53
CA ALA A 237 -8.41 14.80 11.75
C ALA A 237 -7.15 13.96 12.03
N VAL A 238 -6.48 13.44 11.00
CA VAL A 238 -5.19 12.75 11.17
C VAL A 238 -4.10 13.73 11.60
N ALA A 239 -4.03 14.92 11.00
CA ALA A 239 -3.01 15.92 11.28
C ALA A 239 -3.07 16.49 12.71
N THR A 240 -4.27 16.62 13.28
CA THR A 240 -4.52 17.36 14.53
C THR A 240 -5.37 16.58 15.55
N GLY A 241 -5.97 15.48 15.12
CA GLY A 241 -6.93 14.75 15.92
C GLY A 241 -6.32 13.94 17.05
N ARG A 242 -7.20 13.41 17.89
CA ARG A 242 -6.81 12.57 19.01
C ARG A 242 -6.73 11.11 18.57
N ARG A 243 -5.60 10.47 18.83
CA ARG A 243 -5.40 9.04 18.59
C ARG A 243 -6.30 8.21 19.52
N ARG A 244 -6.90 7.16 19.00
CA ARG A 244 -7.60 6.15 19.78
C ARG A 244 -6.64 5.30 20.60
N PRO A 245 -7.02 4.83 21.80
CA PRO A 245 -6.22 3.88 22.55
C PRO A 245 -6.06 2.57 21.76
N VAL A 246 -4.89 1.99 21.79
CA VAL A 246 -4.62 0.67 21.22
C VAL A 246 -5.27 -0.41 22.06
N LYS A 247 -6.21 -1.16 21.48
CA LYS A 247 -6.94 -2.25 22.16
C LYS A 247 -6.42 -3.63 21.73
N VAL A 248 -5.14 -3.74 21.45
CA VAL A 248 -4.43 -5.02 21.27
C VAL A 248 -3.73 -5.33 22.58
N ARG A 249 -3.85 -6.56 23.09
CA ARG A 249 -3.30 -6.96 24.39
C ARG A 249 -1.86 -7.46 24.25
N GLY A 250 -1.09 -7.34 25.34
CA GLY A 250 0.28 -7.86 25.46
C GLY A 250 1.31 -7.06 24.68
N GLU A 251 2.49 -7.62 24.54
CA GLU A 251 3.67 -6.98 23.92
C GLU A 251 3.41 -6.43 22.52
N LEU A 252 2.64 -7.16 21.70
CA LEU A 252 2.24 -6.65 20.37
C LEU A 252 1.44 -5.35 20.48
N GLY A 253 0.57 -5.23 21.50
CA GLY A 253 -0.21 -4.01 21.70
C GLY A 253 0.65 -2.82 22.12
N GLU A 254 1.61 -3.05 23.02
CA GLU A 254 2.58 -2.03 23.45
C GLU A 254 3.45 -1.57 22.28
N LEU A 255 3.91 -2.51 21.46
CA LEU A 255 4.69 -2.21 20.26
C LEU A 255 3.89 -1.39 19.23
N VAL A 256 2.65 -1.79 18.95
CA VAL A 256 1.75 -1.03 18.06
C VAL A 256 1.48 0.38 18.62
N ASP A 257 1.37 0.52 19.93
CA ASP A 257 1.18 1.83 20.57
C ASP A 257 2.40 2.74 20.37
N ALA A 258 3.61 2.20 20.52
CA ALA A 258 4.86 2.92 20.27
C ALA A 258 5.02 3.31 18.78
N MET A 259 4.72 2.40 17.85
CA MET A 259 4.76 2.68 16.40
C MET A 259 3.80 3.80 16.00
N LEU A 260 2.70 3.96 16.71
CA LEU A 260 1.69 4.99 16.47
C LEU A 260 1.98 6.30 17.22
N SER A 261 3.20 6.52 17.72
CA SER A 261 3.57 7.81 18.34
C SER A 261 3.31 8.96 17.36
N PRO A 262 2.67 10.07 17.82
CA PRO A 262 2.43 11.25 16.98
C PRO A 262 3.73 11.93 16.52
N ALA A 263 4.79 11.87 17.31
CA ALA A 263 6.11 12.40 16.99
C ALA A 263 6.94 11.30 16.30
N PRO A 264 7.43 11.54 15.06
CA PRO A 264 8.21 10.54 14.32
C PRO A 264 9.44 10.03 15.08
N GLU A 265 10.13 10.93 15.78
CA GLU A 265 11.34 10.65 16.57
C GLU A 265 11.11 9.74 17.79
N ASP A 266 9.87 9.60 18.25
CA ASP A 266 9.51 8.73 19.37
C ASP A 266 9.11 7.32 18.90
N ARG A 267 9.08 7.06 17.59
CA ARG A 267 8.73 5.74 17.04
C ARG A 267 9.96 4.83 17.04
N PRO A 268 9.77 3.55 17.33
CA PRO A 268 10.87 2.58 17.19
C PRO A 268 11.31 2.48 15.73
N THR A 269 12.57 2.22 15.49
CA THR A 269 13.07 1.85 14.16
C THR A 269 12.55 0.49 13.73
N ILE A 270 12.57 0.18 12.42
CA ILE A 270 12.14 -1.13 11.92
C ILE A 270 12.94 -2.28 12.54
N TYR A 271 14.21 -2.05 12.87
CA TYR A 271 15.07 -3.01 13.54
C TYR A 271 14.61 -3.28 14.99
N GLU A 272 14.28 -2.23 15.75
CA GLU A 272 13.76 -2.36 17.12
C GLU A 272 12.41 -3.06 17.15
N VAL A 273 11.51 -2.74 16.18
CA VAL A 273 10.24 -3.45 15.99
C VAL A 273 10.49 -4.93 15.73
N GLY A 274 11.40 -5.27 14.82
CA GLY A 274 11.75 -6.66 14.52
C GLY A 274 12.32 -7.41 15.73
N LYS A 275 13.18 -6.74 16.53
CA LYS A 275 13.74 -7.32 17.76
C LYS A 275 12.69 -7.59 18.83
N ALA A 276 11.68 -6.74 18.96
CA ALA A 276 10.61 -6.90 19.93
C ALA A 276 9.62 -8.02 19.59
N LEU A 277 9.58 -8.48 18.34
CA LEU A 277 8.69 -9.56 17.88
C LEU A 277 9.37 -10.95 17.83
N ASN A 278 10.68 -11.03 18.02
CA ASN A 278 11.49 -12.27 18.07
C ASN A 278 11.79 -12.68 19.51
#